data_0e83f0cb820ebee1317450f95c3bed29
#
_entry.id   0e83f0cb820ebee1317450f95c3bed29
#
_cell.length_a   1.000
_cell.length_b   1.000
_cell.length_c   1.000
_cell.angle_alpha   90.00
_cell.angle_beta   90.00
_cell.angle_gamma   90.00
#
_symmetry.space_group_name_H-M   'P 1'
#
loop_
_entity.id
_entity.type
_entity.pdbx_description
1 polymer ?
#
loop_
_entity_poly.entity_id
_entity_poly.type
_entity_poly.pdbx_seq_one_letter_code
_entity_poly.pdbx_strand_id
1 'polypeptide(L)'
;MSKDRRVALLGGIAYLITFAASIPALPLLEPVTDHADYVLGAGQDTQVVLGGVMELVTAFACVATALALYPVTRRVSRTAALGFVSSRLVEAGLILVGVVSILSVVTLRQDLGGSTDAPAGLTTVAQALVDVRDWTFLFGPGIMSAINALFLGTVLYRAGLVPRSLPVLGFIGVPLMVTKCMVVAFGGMDDLSVASLLLTLPIAAWEFGLGLWLTFKGFRPSPVLSRDTAPARSRVSGPGATPRT
;
A
#
# COMPACT_ATOMS: atom_id res chain seq x y z
N MET A 1 -10.52 18.59 -17.62
CA MET A 1 -9.37 17.83 -17.07
C MET A 1 -9.08 16.65 -17.99
N SER A 2 -7.83 16.46 -18.44
CA SER A 2 -7.45 15.35 -19.32
C SER A 2 -7.61 14.00 -18.60
N LYS A 3 -7.73 12.89 -19.38
CA LYS A 3 -7.83 11.53 -18.81
C LYS A 3 -6.63 11.21 -17.92
N ASP A 4 -5.41 11.51 -18.37
CA ASP A 4 -4.18 11.23 -17.61
C ASP A 4 -4.09 12.07 -16.34
N ARG A 5 -4.62 13.31 -16.34
CA ARG A 5 -4.68 14.14 -15.12
C ARG A 5 -5.67 13.56 -14.09
N ARG A 6 -6.80 12.97 -14.53
CA ARG A 6 -7.72 12.26 -13.62
C ARG A 6 -7.07 11.03 -12.99
N VAL A 7 -6.37 10.23 -13.81
CA VAL A 7 -5.62 9.06 -13.34
C VAL A 7 -4.58 9.46 -12.28
N ALA A 8 -3.79 10.50 -12.55
CA ALA A 8 -2.81 10.99 -11.58
C ALA A 8 -3.46 11.48 -10.29
N LEU A 9 -4.55 12.26 -10.39
CA LEU A 9 -5.26 12.79 -9.23
C LEU A 9 -5.83 11.66 -8.36
N LEU A 10 -6.52 10.69 -8.97
CA LEU A 10 -7.10 9.56 -8.24
C LEU A 10 -6.02 8.70 -7.57
N GLY A 11 -4.94 8.39 -8.30
CA GLY A 11 -3.83 7.64 -7.74
C GLY A 11 -3.10 8.39 -6.62
N GLY A 12 -2.91 9.70 -6.78
CA GLY A 12 -2.29 10.55 -5.78
C GLY A 12 -3.13 10.67 -4.50
N ILE A 13 -4.44 10.93 -4.64
CA ILE A 13 -5.36 10.98 -3.49
C ILE A 13 -5.40 9.63 -2.77
N ALA A 14 -5.49 8.51 -3.50
CA ALA A 14 -5.48 7.20 -2.89
C ALA A 14 -4.19 6.94 -2.09
N TYR A 15 -3.01 7.35 -2.59
CA TYR A 15 -1.76 7.30 -1.80
C TYR A 15 -1.82 8.17 -0.54
N LEU A 16 -2.38 9.36 -0.60
CA LEU A 16 -2.51 10.22 0.58
C LEU A 16 -3.50 9.64 1.61
N ILE A 17 -4.55 8.97 1.14
CA ILE A 17 -5.51 8.27 2.02
C ILE A 17 -4.81 7.11 2.75
N THR A 18 -3.88 6.37 2.13
CA THR A 18 -3.14 5.32 2.86
C THR A 18 -2.41 5.89 4.06
N PHE A 19 -1.75 7.04 3.95
CA PHE A 19 -1.07 7.69 5.07
C PHE A 19 -2.05 8.28 6.10
N ALA A 20 -3.11 8.95 5.63
CA ALA A 20 -4.10 9.56 6.51
C ALA A 20 -4.87 8.53 7.34
N ALA A 21 -4.99 7.29 6.87
CA ALA A 21 -5.64 6.21 7.58
C ALA A 21 -4.64 5.35 8.38
N SER A 22 -3.49 4.97 7.81
CA SER A 22 -2.57 4.05 8.48
C SER A 22 -1.85 4.67 9.69
N ILE A 23 -1.45 5.94 9.62
CA ILE A 23 -0.73 6.58 10.74
C ILE A 23 -1.60 6.68 11.99
N PRO A 24 -2.86 7.18 11.95
CA PRO A 24 -3.72 7.19 13.13
C PRO A 24 -4.16 5.80 13.60
N ALA A 25 -4.14 4.78 12.74
CA ALA A 25 -4.48 3.42 13.14
C ALA A 25 -3.53 2.86 14.20
N LEU A 26 -2.22 3.19 14.15
CA LEU A 26 -1.21 2.68 15.08
C LEU A 26 -1.57 2.95 16.55
N PRO A 27 -1.72 4.22 17.01
CA PRO A 27 -2.08 4.49 18.40
C PRO A 27 -3.50 4.03 18.76
N LEU A 28 -4.39 3.88 17.77
CA LEU A 28 -5.72 3.34 18.04
C LEU A 28 -5.71 1.84 18.35
N LEU A 29 -4.74 1.10 17.81
CA LEU A 29 -4.59 -0.34 18.04
C LEU A 29 -3.66 -0.69 19.21
N GLU A 30 -2.88 0.28 19.73
CA GLU A 30 -1.96 0.09 20.86
C GLU A 30 -2.60 -0.66 22.05
N PRO A 31 -3.87 -0.39 22.48
CA PRO A 31 -4.45 -1.12 23.61
C PRO A 31 -4.51 -2.62 23.44
N VAL A 32 -4.59 -3.12 22.21
CA VAL A 32 -4.67 -4.56 21.91
C VAL A 32 -3.33 -5.14 21.47
N THR A 33 -2.44 -4.34 20.90
CA THR A 33 -1.12 -4.82 20.43
C THR A 33 -0.09 -4.87 21.57
N ASP A 34 -0.14 -3.92 22.51
CA ASP A 34 0.90 -3.74 23.51
C ASP A 34 0.51 -4.29 24.89
N HIS A 35 -0.76 -4.70 25.07
CA HIS A 35 -1.28 -5.18 26.36
C HIS A 35 -1.88 -6.59 26.21
N ALA A 36 -1.10 -7.62 26.59
CA ALA A 36 -1.53 -9.03 26.52
C ALA A 36 -2.78 -9.35 27.37
N ASP A 37 -3.07 -8.54 28.38
CA ASP A 37 -4.23 -8.64 29.26
C ASP A 37 -5.47 -7.87 28.75
N TYR A 38 -5.38 -7.21 27.59
CA TYR A 38 -6.52 -6.50 26.96
C TYR A 38 -7.78 -7.36 26.91
N VAL A 39 -7.62 -8.65 26.59
CA VAL A 39 -8.74 -9.60 26.46
C VAL A 39 -9.46 -9.87 27.78
N LEU A 40 -8.82 -9.62 28.94
CA LEU A 40 -9.38 -9.84 30.29
C LEU A 40 -9.97 -8.56 30.89
N GLY A 41 -9.56 -7.39 30.43
CA GLY A 41 -9.87 -6.11 31.05
C GLY A 41 -11.13 -5.43 30.52
N ALA A 42 -11.50 -4.30 31.14
CA ALA A 42 -12.44 -3.34 30.61
C ALA A 42 -11.72 -2.50 29.54
N GLY A 43 -11.74 -2.96 28.28
CA GLY A 43 -10.94 -2.36 27.23
C GLY A 43 -11.61 -1.21 26.51
N GLN A 44 -10.82 -0.55 25.69
CA GLN A 44 -11.22 0.55 24.82
C GLN A 44 -11.65 0.01 23.44
N ASP A 45 -12.69 -0.84 23.40
CA ASP A 45 -13.14 -1.53 22.16
C ASP A 45 -13.42 -0.56 21.03
N THR A 46 -14.11 0.54 21.32
CA THR A 46 -14.43 1.55 20.30
C THR A 46 -13.16 2.12 19.65
N GLN A 47 -12.10 2.33 20.44
CA GLN A 47 -10.83 2.79 19.95
C GLN A 47 -10.19 1.76 19.00
N VAL A 48 -10.13 0.49 19.43
CA VAL A 48 -9.56 -0.61 18.66
C VAL A 48 -10.34 -0.87 17.36
N VAL A 49 -11.67 -0.89 17.45
CA VAL A 49 -12.54 -1.02 16.27
C VAL A 49 -12.32 0.13 15.30
N LEU A 50 -12.18 1.38 15.78
CA LEU A 50 -11.86 2.51 14.92
C LEU A 50 -10.50 2.34 14.25
N GLY A 51 -9.48 1.85 14.95
CA GLY A 51 -8.17 1.49 14.39
C GLY A 51 -8.29 0.45 13.26
N GLY A 52 -9.09 -0.61 13.49
CA GLY A 52 -9.40 -1.61 12.47
C GLY A 52 -10.11 -1.02 11.23
N VAL A 53 -11.05 -0.09 11.43
CA VAL A 53 -11.70 0.62 10.31
C VAL A 53 -10.69 1.49 9.55
N MET A 54 -9.74 2.14 10.21
CA MET A 54 -8.68 2.90 9.56
C MET A 54 -7.77 1.99 8.72
N GLU A 55 -7.37 0.82 9.24
CA GLU A 55 -6.61 -0.17 8.45
C GLU A 55 -7.43 -0.72 7.27
N LEU A 56 -8.74 -0.91 7.43
CA LEU A 56 -9.63 -1.28 6.32
C LEU A 56 -9.64 -0.21 5.22
N VAL A 57 -9.71 1.07 5.58
CA VAL A 57 -9.60 2.19 4.63
C VAL A 57 -8.25 2.16 3.93
N THR A 58 -7.16 1.87 4.65
CA THR A 58 -5.81 1.72 4.09
C THR A 58 -5.77 0.60 3.05
N ALA A 59 -6.31 -0.58 3.36
CA ALA A 59 -6.37 -1.71 2.42
C ALA A 59 -7.10 -1.37 1.12
N PHE A 60 -8.27 -0.73 1.22
CA PHE A 60 -9.01 -0.30 0.03
C PHE A 60 -8.29 0.82 -0.75
N ALA A 61 -7.60 1.73 -0.06
CA ALA A 61 -6.80 2.76 -0.70
C ALA A 61 -5.59 2.15 -1.46
N CYS A 62 -4.96 1.09 -0.95
CA CYS A 62 -3.93 0.33 -1.66
C CYS A 62 -4.46 -0.23 -2.99
N VAL A 63 -5.62 -0.88 -2.97
CA VAL A 63 -6.27 -1.35 -4.20
C VAL A 63 -6.60 -0.20 -5.15
N ALA A 64 -7.12 0.90 -4.61
CA ALA A 64 -7.47 2.08 -5.41
C ALA A 64 -6.25 2.71 -6.10
N THR A 65 -5.07 2.78 -5.44
CA THR A 65 -3.83 3.25 -6.09
C THR A 65 -3.47 2.41 -7.30
N ALA A 66 -3.55 1.08 -7.16
CA ALA A 66 -3.22 0.14 -8.22
C ALA A 66 -4.16 0.30 -9.43
N LEU A 67 -5.47 0.29 -9.18
CA LEU A 67 -6.48 0.43 -10.22
C LEU A 67 -6.42 1.79 -10.91
N ALA A 68 -6.24 2.88 -10.14
CA ALA A 68 -6.15 4.23 -10.68
C ALA A 68 -4.93 4.39 -11.61
N LEU A 69 -3.76 3.86 -11.22
CA LEU A 69 -2.52 4.06 -11.99
C LEU A 69 -2.35 3.06 -13.14
N TYR A 70 -3.07 1.92 -13.12
CA TYR A 70 -2.96 0.88 -14.14
C TYR A 70 -3.12 1.37 -15.59
N PRO A 71 -4.11 2.25 -15.94
CA PRO A 71 -4.28 2.72 -17.32
C PRO A 71 -3.06 3.42 -17.92
N VAL A 72 -2.25 4.09 -17.09
CA VAL A 72 -1.03 4.78 -17.50
C VAL A 72 0.18 3.84 -17.45
N THR A 73 0.35 3.11 -16.36
CA THR A 73 1.52 2.24 -16.15
C THR A 73 1.61 1.12 -17.17
N ARG A 74 0.48 0.53 -17.60
CA ARG A 74 0.43 -0.51 -18.63
C ARG A 74 0.92 -0.06 -20.00
N ARG A 75 0.88 1.26 -20.30
CA ARG A 75 1.38 1.82 -21.57
C ARG A 75 2.92 1.80 -21.63
N VAL A 76 3.58 1.79 -20.47
CA VAL A 76 5.04 1.72 -20.33
C VAL A 76 5.52 0.27 -20.32
N SER A 77 4.94 -0.54 -19.43
CA SER A 77 5.24 -1.96 -19.28
C SER A 77 4.05 -2.69 -18.70
N ARG A 78 3.46 -3.59 -19.49
CA ARG A 78 2.31 -4.39 -19.02
C ARG A 78 2.70 -5.30 -17.85
N THR A 79 3.87 -5.92 -17.91
CA THR A 79 4.38 -6.81 -16.87
C THR A 79 4.58 -6.06 -15.54
N ALA A 80 5.27 -4.90 -15.59
CA ALA A 80 5.50 -4.12 -14.37
C ALA A 80 4.19 -3.53 -13.80
N ALA A 81 3.24 -3.14 -14.68
CA ALA A 81 1.93 -2.68 -14.24
C ALA A 81 1.13 -3.79 -13.55
N LEU A 82 1.15 -5.01 -14.09
CA LEU A 82 0.52 -6.17 -13.45
C LEU A 82 1.24 -6.54 -12.14
N GLY A 83 2.58 -6.49 -12.11
CA GLY A 83 3.35 -6.71 -10.89
C GLY A 83 2.96 -5.73 -9.78
N PHE A 84 2.80 -4.45 -10.11
CA PHE A 84 2.33 -3.44 -9.17
C PHE A 84 0.90 -3.71 -8.68
N VAL A 85 -0.03 -4.05 -9.59
CA VAL A 85 -1.41 -4.39 -9.20
C VAL A 85 -1.42 -5.61 -8.28
N SER A 86 -0.70 -6.67 -8.64
CA SER A 86 -0.65 -7.91 -7.85
C SER A 86 -0.05 -7.67 -6.46
N SER A 87 1.05 -6.91 -6.37
CA SER A 87 1.67 -6.61 -5.06
C SER A 87 0.77 -5.76 -4.17
N ARG A 88 0.04 -4.77 -4.73
CA ARG A 88 -0.95 -3.99 -3.97
C ARG A 88 -2.14 -4.81 -3.51
N LEU A 89 -2.58 -5.81 -4.30
CA LEU A 89 -3.64 -6.74 -3.88
C LEU A 89 -3.18 -7.66 -2.75
N VAL A 90 -1.94 -8.18 -2.82
CA VAL A 90 -1.36 -8.99 -1.74
C VAL A 90 -1.20 -8.17 -0.47
N GLU A 91 -0.70 -6.94 -0.57
CA GLU A 91 -0.59 -6.01 0.56
C GLU A 91 -1.94 -5.77 1.22
N ALA A 92 -2.96 -5.39 0.43
CA ALA A 92 -4.31 -5.18 0.94
C ALA A 92 -4.88 -6.45 1.59
N GLY A 93 -4.66 -7.62 1.01
CA GLY A 93 -5.08 -8.91 1.57
C GLY A 93 -4.43 -9.19 2.93
N LEU A 94 -3.13 -8.94 3.08
CA LEU A 94 -2.44 -9.09 4.35
C LEU A 94 -2.96 -8.09 5.41
N ILE A 95 -3.19 -6.83 5.05
CA ILE A 95 -3.81 -5.86 5.96
C ILE A 95 -5.19 -6.36 6.42
N LEU A 96 -6.02 -6.87 5.51
CA LEU A 96 -7.35 -7.40 5.85
C LEU A 96 -7.27 -8.60 6.82
N VAL A 97 -6.30 -9.49 6.65
CA VAL A 97 -6.07 -10.60 7.59
C VAL A 97 -5.72 -10.06 8.97
N GLY A 98 -4.83 -9.05 9.04
CA GLY A 98 -4.49 -8.37 10.29
C GLY A 98 -5.71 -7.73 10.98
N VAL A 99 -6.55 -7.02 10.21
CA VAL A 99 -7.79 -6.41 10.71
C VAL A 99 -8.73 -7.47 11.30
N VAL A 100 -8.98 -8.57 10.57
CA VAL A 100 -9.83 -9.66 11.06
C VAL A 100 -9.26 -10.26 12.34
N SER A 101 -7.95 -10.47 12.41
CA SER A 101 -7.26 -10.99 13.59
C SER A 101 -7.50 -10.11 14.84
N ILE A 102 -7.24 -8.80 14.73
CA ILE A 102 -7.42 -7.85 15.83
C ILE A 102 -8.89 -7.73 16.25
N LEU A 103 -9.82 -7.64 15.29
CA LEU A 103 -11.25 -7.58 15.63
C LEU A 103 -11.76 -8.88 16.28
N SER A 104 -11.12 -10.03 15.98
CA SER A 104 -11.42 -11.29 16.68
C SER A 104 -11.01 -11.24 18.15
N VAL A 105 -9.92 -10.53 18.51
CA VAL A 105 -9.55 -10.31 19.91
C VAL A 105 -10.60 -9.46 20.63
N VAL A 106 -11.13 -8.41 19.97
CA VAL A 106 -12.23 -7.60 20.51
C VAL A 106 -13.46 -8.46 20.78
N THR A 107 -13.83 -9.32 19.83
CA THR A 107 -14.98 -10.24 19.99
C THR A 107 -14.75 -11.21 21.16
N LEU A 108 -13.57 -11.83 21.25
CA LEU A 108 -13.22 -12.71 22.38
C LEU A 108 -13.34 -12.01 23.72
N ARG A 109 -12.90 -10.75 23.80
CA ARG A 109 -13.03 -9.94 25.01
C ARG A 109 -14.49 -9.66 25.36
N GLN A 110 -15.32 -9.31 24.38
CA GLN A 110 -16.73 -9.01 24.60
C GLN A 110 -17.52 -10.23 25.05
N ASP A 111 -17.21 -11.41 24.53
CA ASP A 111 -17.93 -12.64 24.80
C ASP A 111 -17.48 -13.29 26.12
N LEU A 112 -16.19 -13.23 26.46
CA LEU A 112 -15.57 -14.01 27.53
C LEU A 112 -14.85 -13.17 28.58
N GLY A 113 -14.51 -11.91 28.28
CA GLY A 113 -13.79 -11.02 29.18
C GLY A 113 -14.66 -10.57 30.32
N GLY A 114 -14.05 -10.43 31.52
CA GLY A 114 -14.75 -9.98 32.75
C GLY A 114 -15.60 -11.05 33.41
N SER A 115 -15.68 -12.27 32.87
CA SER A 115 -16.32 -13.38 33.58
C SER A 115 -15.33 -13.97 34.59
N THR A 116 -15.84 -14.34 35.77
CA THR A 116 -15.06 -15.07 36.81
C THR A 116 -14.60 -16.44 36.30
N ASP A 117 -15.20 -16.94 35.25
CA ASP A 117 -14.94 -18.24 34.62
C ASP A 117 -14.21 -18.11 33.27
N ALA A 118 -13.44 -17.02 33.06
CA ALA A 118 -12.69 -16.86 31.83
C ALA A 118 -11.79 -18.08 31.55
N PRO A 119 -11.84 -18.69 30.34
CA PRO A 119 -11.09 -19.92 30.05
C PRO A 119 -9.59 -19.72 30.28
N ALA A 120 -8.95 -20.71 30.93
CA ALA A 120 -7.50 -20.76 31.02
C ALA A 120 -6.93 -20.80 29.59
N GLY A 121 -6.05 -19.84 29.25
CA GLY A 121 -5.50 -19.74 27.89
C GLY A 121 -6.17 -18.71 26.98
N LEU A 122 -7.19 -17.98 27.45
CA LEU A 122 -7.81 -16.89 26.66
C LEU A 122 -6.78 -15.85 26.19
N THR A 123 -5.85 -15.47 27.10
CA THR A 123 -4.72 -14.57 26.76
C THR A 123 -3.79 -15.17 25.71
N THR A 124 -3.53 -16.47 25.76
CA THR A 124 -2.70 -17.16 24.76
C THR A 124 -3.32 -17.13 23.37
N VAL A 125 -4.66 -17.33 23.28
CA VAL A 125 -5.38 -17.25 22.01
C VAL A 125 -5.38 -15.81 21.49
N ALA A 126 -5.64 -14.85 22.37
CA ALA A 126 -5.61 -13.42 22.00
C ALA A 126 -4.22 -13.01 21.50
N GLN A 127 -3.15 -13.41 22.20
CA GLN A 127 -1.78 -13.15 21.78
C GLN A 127 -1.46 -13.77 20.43
N ALA A 128 -1.86 -15.01 20.17
CA ALA A 128 -1.66 -15.64 18.87
C ALA A 128 -2.34 -14.88 17.72
N LEU A 129 -3.49 -14.24 17.98
CA LEU A 129 -4.16 -13.39 16.99
C LEU A 129 -3.42 -12.06 16.79
N VAL A 130 -2.85 -11.48 17.84
CA VAL A 130 -1.97 -10.29 17.74
C VAL A 130 -0.73 -10.64 16.93
N ASP A 131 -0.08 -11.78 17.20
CA ASP A 131 1.10 -12.24 16.46
C ASP A 131 0.78 -12.40 14.95
N VAL A 132 -0.40 -12.92 14.59
CA VAL A 132 -0.84 -12.99 13.18
C VAL A 132 -0.90 -11.59 12.57
N ARG A 133 -1.44 -10.61 13.30
CA ARG A 133 -1.49 -9.21 12.83
C ARG A 133 -0.09 -8.65 12.62
N ASP A 134 0.85 -8.91 13.53
CA ASP A 134 2.21 -8.38 13.44
C ASP A 134 2.97 -8.97 12.26
N TRP A 135 2.85 -10.27 12.01
CA TRP A 135 3.41 -10.90 10.82
C TRP A 135 2.79 -10.37 9.52
N THR A 136 1.48 -10.17 9.49
CA THR A 136 0.81 -9.63 8.30
C THR A 136 1.15 -8.16 8.06
N PHE A 137 1.41 -7.38 9.12
CA PHE A 137 1.88 -6.01 9.02
C PHE A 137 3.33 -5.94 8.49
N LEU A 138 4.20 -6.81 8.98
CA LEU A 138 5.59 -6.89 8.54
C LEU A 138 5.69 -7.26 7.06
N PHE A 139 4.90 -8.22 6.59
CA PHE A 139 4.94 -8.67 5.19
C PHE A 139 4.08 -7.80 4.26
N GLY A 140 2.94 -7.30 4.71
CA GLY A 140 2.05 -6.43 3.94
C GLY A 140 2.65 -5.04 3.75
N PRO A 141 2.39 -4.09 4.63
CA PRO A 141 2.95 -2.74 4.54
C PRO A 141 4.49 -2.71 4.48
N GLY A 142 5.18 -3.69 5.07
CA GLY A 142 6.63 -3.81 5.02
C GLY A 142 7.15 -4.29 3.65
N ILE A 143 7.20 -5.59 3.42
CA ILE A 143 7.81 -6.19 2.21
C ILE A 143 7.09 -5.76 0.93
N MET A 144 5.76 -5.71 0.92
CA MET A 144 5.02 -5.36 -0.30
C MET A 144 5.26 -3.91 -0.72
N SER A 145 5.48 -2.97 0.20
CA SER A 145 5.83 -1.58 -0.15
C SER A 145 7.15 -1.50 -0.94
N ALA A 146 8.14 -2.31 -0.57
CA ALA A 146 9.39 -2.41 -1.32
C ALA A 146 9.16 -3.00 -2.74
N ILE A 147 8.33 -4.03 -2.87
CA ILE A 147 7.97 -4.62 -4.16
C ILE A 147 7.18 -3.61 -5.02
N ASN A 148 6.27 -2.86 -4.41
CA ASN A 148 5.53 -1.79 -5.06
C ASN A 148 6.46 -0.71 -5.63
N ALA A 149 7.46 -0.29 -4.83
CA ALA A 149 8.45 0.69 -5.25
C ALA A 149 9.31 0.19 -6.42
N LEU A 150 9.65 -1.10 -6.47
CA LEU A 150 10.36 -1.69 -7.61
C LEU A 150 9.53 -1.62 -8.89
N PHE A 151 8.29 -2.09 -8.86
CA PHE A 151 7.45 -2.13 -10.07
C PHE A 151 7.02 -0.73 -10.51
N LEU A 152 6.39 0.04 -9.63
CA LEU A 152 5.89 1.36 -9.96
C LEU A 152 7.04 2.35 -10.21
N GLY A 153 8.07 2.33 -9.36
CA GLY A 153 9.25 3.17 -9.52
C GLY A 153 9.94 2.96 -10.87
N THR A 154 10.10 1.69 -11.29
CA THR A 154 10.67 1.36 -12.61
C THR A 154 9.86 1.95 -13.76
N VAL A 155 8.54 1.84 -13.71
CA VAL A 155 7.64 2.41 -14.72
C VAL A 155 7.76 3.93 -14.77
N LEU A 156 7.66 4.60 -13.62
CA LEU A 156 7.69 6.05 -13.53
C LEU A 156 9.06 6.64 -13.90
N TYR A 157 10.14 5.95 -13.53
CA TYR A 157 11.51 6.34 -13.87
C TYR A 157 11.80 6.25 -15.37
N ARG A 158 11.48 5.08 -15.97
CA ARG A 158 11.72 4.83 -17.41
C ARG A 158 10.92 5.76 -18.31
N ALA A 159 9.68 6.04 -17.95
CA ALA A 159 8.80 6.89 -18.74
C ALA A 159 8.97 8.39 -18.43
N GLY A 160 9.72 8.76 -17.38
CA GLY A 160 9.91 10.16 -16.97
C GLY A 160 8.62 10.84 -16.51
N LEU A 161 7.64 10.05 -16.00
CA LEU A 161 6.31 10.54 -15.65
C LEU A 161 6.29 11.42 -14.38
N VAL A 162 7.33 11.31 -13.57
CA VAL A 162 7.55 12.13 -12.36
C VAL A 162 9.02 12.55 -12.29
N PRO A 163 9.42 13.48 -11.37
CA PRO A 163 10.84 13.77 -11.15
C PRO A 163 11.60 12.49 -10.80
N ARG A 164 12.75 12.28 -11.43
CA ARG A 164 13.56 11.07 -11.22
C ARG A 164 14.01 10.87 -9.78
N SER A 165 14.12 11.95 -9.00
CA SER A 165 14.44 11.88 -7.57
C SER A 165 13.44 11.06 -6.77
N LEU A 166 12.15 11.10 -7.11
CA LEU A 166 11.12 10.32 -6.42
C LEU A 166 11.34 8.81 -6.58
N PRO A 167 11.38 8.22 -7.81
CA PRO A 167 11.65 6.79 -7.95
C PRO A 167 13.02 6.37 -7.39
N VAL A 168 14.05 7.23 -7.48
CA VAL A 168 15.38 6.94 -6.90
C VAL A 168 15.29 6.80 -5.38
N LEU A 169 14.53 7.67 -4.71
CA LEU A 169 14.27 7.55 -3.28
C LEU A 169 13.59 6.22 -2.93
N GLY A 170 12.60 5.79 -3.73
CA GLY A 170 11.97 4.48 -3.62
C GLY A 170 12.99 3.34 -3.75
N PHE A 171 13.86 3.39 -4.76
CA PHE A 171 14.90 2.36 -4.98
C PHE A 171 15.93 2.29 -3.84
N ILE A 172 16.27 3.43 -3.22
CA ILE A 172 17.12 3.45 -2.00
C ILE A 172 16.35 2.80 -0.83
N GLY A 173 15.06 3.08 -0.72
CA GLY A 173 14.22 2.54 0.35
C GLY A 173 14.01 1.03 0.26
N VAL A 174 14.05 0.43 -0.95
CA VAL A 174 13.85 -1.02 -1.14
C VAL A 174 14.80 -1.87 -0.30
N PRO A 175 16.14 -1.78 -0.44
CA PRO A 175 17.04 -2.59 0.37
C PRO A 175 16.95 -2.28 1.87
N LEU A 176 16.69 -1.03 2.25
CA LEU A 176 16.52 -0.64 3.65
C LEU A 176 15.28 -1.26 4.27
N MET A 177 14.14 -1.25 3.56
CA MET A 177 12.91 -1.87 4.00
C MET A 177 13.05 -3.40 4.10
N VAL A 178 13.67 -4.05 3.11
CA VAL A 178 13.92 -5.49 3.15
C VAL A 178 14.83 -5.84 4.32
N THR A 179 15.90 -5.07 4.54
CA THR A 179 16.80 -5.28 5.69
C THR A 179 16.04 -5.12 7.01
N LYS A 180 15.23 -4.05 7.16
CA LYS A 180 14.38 -3.83 8.32
C LYS A 180 13.50 -5.06 8.58
N CYS A 181 12.74 -5.49 7.59
CA CYS A 181 11.82 -6.62 7.75
C CYS A 181 12.56 -7.91 8.09
N MET A 182 13.73 -8.17 7.52
CA MET A 182 14.54 -9.34 7.88
C MET A 182 15.06 -9.26 9.32
N VAL A 183 15.59 -8.12 9.75
CA VAL A 183 16.10 -7.97 11.12
C VAL A 183 14.97 -8.10 12.14
N VAL A 184 13.79 -7.54 11.88
CA VAL A 184 12.61 -7.72 12.74
C VAL A 184 12.18 -9.19 12.77
N ALA A 185 12.08 -9.84 11.61
CA ALA A 185 11.65 -11.25 11.51
C ALA A 185 12.55 -12.22 12.28
N PHE A 186 13.85 -11.91 12.41
CA PHE A 186 14.80 -12.68 13.20
C PHE A 186 14.95 -12.19 14.65
N GLY A 187 14.08 -11.29 15.11
CA GLY A 187 14.07 -10.79 16.50
C GLY A 187 15.23 -9.85 16.84
N GLY A 188 15.88 -9.25 15.81
CA GLY A 188 17.01 -8.36 16.02
C GLY A 188 16.62 -6.93 16.42
N MET A 189 15.38 -6.53 16.20
CA MET A 189 14.82 -5.24 16.63
C MET A 189 13.29 -5.25 16.57
N ASP A 190 12.64 -4.35 17.32
CA ASP A 190 11.19 -4.17 17.27
C ASP A 190 10.77 -3.41 16.02
N ASP A 191 9.59 -3.75 15.49
CA ASP A 191 9.05 -3.18 14.25
C ASP A 191 8.84 -1.66 14.32
N LEU A 192 8.48 -1.13 15.48
CA LEU A 192 8.28 0.30 15.73
C LEU A 192 9.47 0.99 16.44
N SER A 193 10.62 0.32 16.56
CA SER A 193 11.82 0.94 17.10
C SER A 193 12.28 2.14 16.25
N VAL A 194 13.03 3.06 16.84
CA VAL A 194 13.60 4.22 16.13
C VAL A 194 14.44 3.77 14.92
N ALA A 195 15.19 2.69 15.05
CA ALA A 195 15.99 2.10 13.96
C ALA A 195 15.08 1.62 12.81
N SER A 196 14.00 0.91 13.12
CA SER A 196 12.99 0.45 12.15
C SER A 196 12.34 1.63 11.41
N LEU A 197 11.96 2.68 12.15
CA LEU A 197 11.36 3.88 11.56
C LEU A 197 12.33 4.61 10.62
N LEU A 198 13.61 4.73 10.98
CA LEU A 198 14.63 5.33 10.11
C LEU A 198 14.84 4.53 8.82
N LEU A 199 14.83 3.18 8.90
CA LEU A 199 14.95 2.32 7.72
C LEU A 199 13.70 2.38 6.82
N THR A 200 12.53 2.66 7.39
CA THR A 200 11.26 2.82 6.67
C THR A 200 11.14 4.18 5.98
N LEU A 201 11.80 5.22 6.51
CA LEU A 201 11.63 6.60 6.07
C LEU A 201 11.78 6.83 4.56
N PRO A 202 12.77 6.25 3.84
CA PRO A 202 12.90 6.47 2.39
C PRO A 202 11.72 5.93 1.58
N ILE A 203 11.17 4.76 1.95
CA ILE A 203 9.96 4.21 1.30
C ILE A 203 8.74 5.09 1.60
N ALA A 204 8.56 5.47 2.85
CA ALA A 204 7.45 6.34 3.25
C ALA A 204 7.53 7.70 2.54
N ALA A 205 8.72 8.32 2.48
CA ALA A 205 8.94 9.59 1.77
C ALA A 205 8.71 9.45 0.25
N TRP A 206 9.07 8.30 -0.35
CA TRP A 206 8.77 7.99 -1.74
C TRP A 206 7.26 7.95 -1.99
N GLU A 207 6.51 7.16 -1.23
CA GLU A 207 5.06 6.98 -1.43
C GLU A 207 4.29 8.27 -1.14
N PHE A 208 4.59 8.93 -0.02
CA PHE A 208 3.98 10.21 0.35
C PHE A 208 4.29 11.31 -0.68
N GLY A 209 5.57 11.46 -1.06
CA GLY A 209 6.01 12.41 -2.08
C GLY A 209 5.37 12.15 -3.43
N LEU A 210 5.19 10.86 -3.81
CA LEU A 210 4.48 10.47 -5.02
C LEU A 210 3.00 10.85 -4.93
N GLY A 211 2.35 10.59 -3.80
CA GLY A 211 0.97 11.01 -3.53
C GLY A 211 0.78 12.51 -3.72
N LEU A 212 1.62 13.32 -3.09
CA LEU A 212 1.60 14.78 -3.24
C LEU A 212 1.87 15.21 -4.69
N TRP A 213 2.90 14.65 -5.33
CA TRP A 213 3.22 15.03 -6.70
C TRP A 213 2.08 14.74 -7.66
N LEU A 214 1.52 13.54 -7.63
CA LEU A 214 0.43 13.14 -8.51
C LEU A 214 -0.85 13.96 -8.26
N THR A 215 -1.14 14.28 -7.00
CA THR A 215 -2.31 15.07 -6.61
C THR A 215 -2.20 16.50 -7.12
N PHE A 216 -1.07 17.17 -6.94
CA PHE A 216 -0.96 18.61 -7.27
C PHE A 216 -0.39 18.88 -8.67
N LYS A 217 0.61 18.12 -9.12
CA LYS A 217 1.30 18.34 -10.41
C LYS A 217 0.83 17.39 -11.51
N GLY A 218 0.46 16.15 -11.18
CA GLY A 218 0.13 15.12 -12.16
C GLY A 218 1.36 14.52 -12.84
N PHE A 219 1.14 13.81 -13.94
CA PHE A 219 2.23 13.27 -14.76
C PHE A 219 2.93 14.37 -15.54
N ARG A 220 4.26 14.25 -15.69
CA ARG A 220 5.05 15.06 -16.61
C ARG A 220 4.72 14.69 -18.06
N PRO A 221 4.87 15.63 -19.01
CA PRO A 221 4.77 15.33 -20.44
C PRO A 221 5.74 14.19 -20.80
N SER A 222 5.23 13.18 -21.49
CA SER A 222 6.01 12.00 -21.90
C SER A 222 5.50 11.48 -23.24
N PRO A 223 6.38 10.95 -24.11
CA PRO A 223 5.97 10.32 -25.37
C PRO A 223 4.96 9.18 -25.18
N VAL A 224 4.95 8.53 -24.01
CA VAL A 224 3.99 7.47 -23.67
C VAL A 224 2.55 8.02 -23.55
N LEU A 225 2.39 9.25 -23.09
CA LEU A 225 1.07 9.89 -22.93
C LEU A 225 0.57 10.49 -24.26
N SER A 226 1.46 10.93 -25.15
CA SER A 226 1.09 11.56 -26.40
C SER A 226 0.68 10.58 -27.53
N ARG A 227 0.99 9.28 -27.38
CA ARG A 227 0.63 8.27 -28.40
C ARG A 227 -0.88 8.09 -28.60
N ASP A 228 -1.69 8.34 -27.60
CA ASP A 228 -3.16 8.21 -27.70
C ASP A 228 -3.84 9.47 -28.25
N THR A 229 -3.13 10.59 -28.40
CA THR A 229 -3.65 11.85 -28.95
C THR A 229 -3.34 12.03 -30.45
N ALA A 230 -2.50 11.15 -31.03
CA ALA A 230 -2.25 11.19 -32.46
C ALA A 230 -3.50 10.68 -33.22
N PRO A 231 -4.12 11.51 -34.10
CA PRO A 231 -5.19 11.03 -34.97
C PRO A 231 -4.68 9.84 -35.80
N ALA A 232 -5.52 8.82 -35.93
CA ALA A 232 -5.22 7.68 -36.80
C ALA A 232 -4.84 8.26 -38.16
N ARG A 233 -3.57 8.11 -38.54
CA ARG A 233 -3.13 8.50 -39.89
C ARG A 233 -4.06 7.78 -40.85
N SER A 234 -4.91 8.53 -41.54
CA SER A 234 -5.71 8.07 -42.66
C SER A 234 -4.74 7.30 -43.57
N ARG A 235 -4.95 6.01 -43.75
CA ARG A 235 -4.31 5.26 -44.83
C ARG A 235 -4.73 5.97 -46.11
N VAL A 236 -3.85 6.80 -46.61
CA VAL A 236 -4.00 7.35 -47.94
C VAL A 236 -3.99 6.13 -48.87
N SER A 237 -5.17 5.78 -49.33
CA SER A 237 -5.34 4.90 -50.50
C SER A 237 -4.53 5.48 -51.61
N GLY A 238 -3.47 4.76 -52.03
CA GLY A 238 -2.64 5.11 -53.17
C GLY A 238 -3.53 5.25 -54.42
N PRO A 239 -3.20 6.16 -55.31
CA PRO A 239 -3.98 6.39 -56.54
C PRO A 239 -3.87 5.16 -57.45
N GLY A 240 -5.01 4.81 -58.04
CA GLY A 240 -5.28 3.65 -58.85
C GLY A 240 -4.27 3.35 -59.93
N ALA A 241 -4.00 2.08 -60.09
CA ALA A 241 -3.41 1.51 -61.26
C ALA A 241 -4.42 1.63 -62.43
N THR A 242 -4.12 2.45 -63.44
CA THR A 242 -4.82 2.47 -64.71
C THR A 242 -4.60 1.13 -65.44
N PRO A 243 -5.65 0.51 -66.00
CA PRO A 243 -5.48 -0.64 -66.85
C PRO A 243 -4.89 -0.20 -68.21
N ARG A 244 -3.78 -0.77 -68.62
CA ARG A 244 -3.28 -0.71 -70.01
C ARG A 244 -4.11 -1.69 -70.84
N THR A 245 -4.73 -1.17 -71.85
CA THR A 245 -5.28 -1.86 -73.03
C THR A 245 -4.22 -2.54 -73.85
#